data_5c1a486a548a2fae7e75f78bd121fd6e
#
_entry.id   5c1a486a548a2fae7e75f78bd121fd6e
#
_cell.length_a   1.000
_cell.length_b   1.000
_cell.length_c   1.000
_cell.angle_alpha   90.00
_cell.angle_beta   90.00
_cell.angle_gamma   90.00
#
_symmetry.space_group_name_H-M   'P 1'
#
loop_
_entity.id
_entity.type
_entity.pdbx_description
1 polymer ?
#
loop_
_entity_poly.entity_id
_entity_poly.type
_entity_poly.pdbx_seq_one_letter_code
_entity_poly.pdbx_strand_id
1 'polypeptide(L)'
;MELTREDRSTNQEALSGDDGQFSFGNVAPGPFQLTVAAEGFAAQTLSGNLHEGEIYNAPRIELILAAEKTEVRVEAPRVEVAEEQIKEEEKQRVFGIVPNFYVSYVPNAAPLTSKQKFELAWRTTLDPVTFILTGAIAGGQQAQNDFSEYGQGAQGYGKRFGATYADAVTNTFIGSAILPSLLKQDPRYFYKGSGSARSRILYAIANSFICKGDNGRWQANYSNILGTLAAGGISNLYYPAQGRSRAELTFENAAIELGATAAANLLQEFVIRKLTPNVRNHEPAKP
;
A
#
# COMPACT_ATOMS: atom_id res chain seq x y z
N MET A 1 16.24 -16.37 42.55
CA MET A 1 15.96 -17.76 42.17
C MET A 1 14.57 -18.13 42.65
N GLU A 2 13.85 -18.83 41.84
CA GLU A 2 12.47 -19.24 42.13
C GLU A 2 12.34 -20.74 42.05
N LEU A 3 11.84 -21.35 43.14
CA LEU A 3 11.55 -22.77 43.20
C LEU A 3 10.04 -23.00 43.10
N THR A 4 9.62 -23.61 42.01
CA THR A 4 8.20 -23.88 41.74
C THR A 4 7.95 -25.37 41.75
N ARG A 5 6.82 -25.84 42.32
CA ARG A 5 6.36 -27.24 42.18
C ARG A 5 5.53 -27.42 40.92
N GLU A 6 5.53 -28.63 40.40
CA GLU A 6 4.76 -28.99 39.21
C GLU A 6 3.24 -28.76 39.38
N ASP A 7 2.74 -28.88 40.63
CA ASP A 7 1.36 -28.64 41.02
C ASP A 7 1.04 -27.16 41.27
N ARG A 8 2.02 -26.25 41.12
CA ARG A 8 1.95 -24.78 41.40
C ARG A 8 1.45 -24.40 42.79
N SER A 9 1.49 -25.33 43.73
CA SER A 9 0.94 -25.12 45.09
C SER A 9 1.88 -24.33 46.00
N THR A 10 3.18 -24.23 45.69
CA THR A 10 4.16 -23.54 46.51
C THR A 10 5.24 -22.91 45.64
N ASN A 11 5.44 -21.60 45.78
CA ASN A 11 6.52 -20.84 45.15
C ASN A 11 7.43 -20.33 46.26
N GLN A 12 8.70 -20.66 46.22
CA GLN A 12 9.69 -20.12 47.16
C GLN A 12 10.76 -19.36 46.35
N GLU A 13 11.15 -18.18 46.86
CA GLU A 13 12.21 -17.40 46.28
C GLU A 13 13.41 -17.33 47.21
N ALA A 14 14.61 -17.39 46.68
CA ALA A 14 15.84 -17.21 47.40
C ALA A 14 16.84 -16.35 46.57
N LEU A 15 17.66 -15.60 47.24
CA LEU A 15 18.81 -14.91 46.63
C LEU A 15 20.09 -15.69 46.96
N SER A 16 21.03 -15.74 45.98
CA SER A 16 22.36 -16.27 46.26
C SER A 16 23.16 -15.32 47.15
N GLY A 17 23.97 -15.86 48.00
CA GLY A 17 24.98 -15.10 48.74
C GLY A 17 26.13 -14.62 47.84
N ASP A 18 27.06 -13.88 48.42
CA ASP A 18 28.26 -13.35 47.73
C ASP A 18 29.16 -14.46 47.18
N ASP A 19 29.06 -15.68 47.77
CA ASP A 19 29.75 -16.88 47.32
C ASP A 19 29.00 -17.68 46.23
N GLY A 20 27.82 -17.18 45.81
CA GLY A 20 26.98 -17.83 44.83
C GLY A 20 26.17 -19.00 45.35
N GLN A 21 26.22 -19.26 46.70
CA GLN A 21 25.43 -20.35 47.27
C GLN A 21 24.00 -19.88 47.58
N PHE A 22 23.09 -20.81 47.49
CA PHE A 22 21.67 -20.60 47.84
C PHE A 22 21.11 -21.87 48.52
N SER A 23 20.07 -21.71 49.32
CA SER A 23 19.35 -22.82 49.91
C SER A 23 17.86 -22.54 50.04
N PHE A 24 17.07 -23.58 49.88
CA PHE A 24 15.64 -23.59 50.20
C PHE A 24 15.40 -24.53 51.36
N GLY A 25 14.75 -24.04 52.42
CA GLY A 25 14.38 -24.84 53.57
C GLY A 25 12.92 -25.30 53.50
N ASN A 26 12.63 -26.43 54.14
CA ASN A 26 11.28 -26.98 54.28
C ASN A 26 10.55 -27.17 52.94
N VAL A 27 11.27 -27.67 51.94
CA VAL A 27 10.69 -28.02 50.63
C VAL A 27 9.96 -29.36 50.80
N ALA A 28 8.68 -29.41 50.42
CA ALA A 28 7.91 -30.66 50.48
C ALA A 28 8.43 -31.66 49.41
N PRO A 29 8.41 -32.99 49.71
CA PRO A 29 8.83 -33.99 48.76
C PRO A 29 7.98 -33.98 47.46
N GLY A 30 8.61 -34.36 46.34
CA GLY A 30 7.98 -34.44 45.03
C GLY A 30 8.77 -33.73 43.91
N PRO A 31 8.25 -33.71 42.70
CA PRO A 31 8.91 -33.06 41.57
C PRO A 31 8.95 -31.54 41.76
N PHE A 32 10.09 -30.92 41.43
CA PHE A 32 10.31 -29.49 41.54
C PHE A 32 10.99 -28.94 40.28
N GLN A 33 10.83 -27.66 40.06
CA GLN A 33 11.49 -26.89 39.05
C GLN A 33 12.17 -25.66 39.70
N LEU A 34 13.46 -25.54 39.52
CA LEU A 34 14.25 -24.41 40.00
C LEU A 34 14.63 -23.51 38.82
N THR A 35 14.16 -22.28 38.82
CA THR A 35 14.55 -21.26 37.86
C THR A 35 15.55 -20.28 38.49
N VAL A 36 16.69 -20.17 37.86
CA VAL A 36 17.74 -19.25 38.28
C VAL A 36 17.83 -18.13 37.23
N ALA A 37 17.64 -16.89 37.67
CA ALA A 37 17.71 -15.71 36.82
C ALA A 37 18.57 -14.64 37.48
N ALA A 38 19.35 -13.94 36.69
CA ALA A 38 20.10 -12.75 37.08
C ALA A 38 20.01 -11.72 35.96
N GLU A 39 20.14 -10.44 36.34
CA GLU A 39 20.10 -9.34 35.38
C GLU A 39 21.25 -9.45 34.36
N GLY A 40 20.95 -9.39 33.07
CA GLY A 40 21.92 -9.55 31.99
C GLY A 40 22.22 -10.99 31.59
N PHE A 41 21.60 -12.00 32.24
CA PHE A 41 21.81 -13.41 31.93
C PHE A 41 20.51 -14.12 31.52
N ALA A 42 20.64 -15.13 30.68
CA ALA A 42 19.54 -15.99 30.32
C ALA A 42 19.12 -16.84 31.52
N ALA A 43 17.82 -16.90 31.80
CA ALA A 43 17.30 -17.74 32.86
C ALA A 43 17.62 -19.22 32.58
N GLN A 44 18.11 -19.94 33.61
CA GLN A 44 18.38 -21.38 33.55
C GLN A 44 17.38 -22.12 34.41
N THR A 45 16.89 -23.22 33.92
CA THR A 45 15.90 -24.06 34.62
C THR A 45 16.46 -25.43 34.87
N LEU A 46 16.37 -25.88 36.11
CA LEU A 46 16.74 -27.25 36.58
C LEU A 46 15.49 -27.93 37.13
N SER A 47 15.24 -29.12 36.70
CA SER A 47 14.16 -29.95 37.27
C SER A 47 14.73 -31.12 38.05
N GLY A 48 14.04 -31.48 39.12
CA GLY A 48 14.44 -32.63 39.96
C GLY A 48 13.23 -33.22 40.69
N ASN A 49 13.48 -34.29 41.43
CA ASN A 49 12.50 -34.91 42.31
C ASN A 49 13.12 -35.08 43.69
N LEU A 50 12.49 -34.54 44.72
CA LEU A 50 12.94 -34.55 46.10
C LEU A 50 12.18 -35.65 46.87
N HIS A 51 12.91 -36.54 47.55
CA HIS A 51 12.31 -37.56 48.42
C HIS A 51 12.20 -37.05 49.85
N GLU A 52 11.38 -37.73 50.63
CA GLU A 52 11.18 -37.34 52.04
C GLU A 52 12.46 -37.50 52.85
N GLY A 53 12.90 -36.42 53.53
CA GLY A 53 14.15 -36.37 54.32
C GLY A 53 15.42 -36.22 53.50
N GLU A 54 15.34 -36.08 52.19
CA GLU A 54 16.48 -35.91 51.29
C GLU A 54 17.01 -34.46 51.29
N ILE A 55 18.32 -34.32 51.22
CA ILE A 55 19.01 -33.03 50.92
C ILE A 55 19.46 -33.14 49.45
N TYR A 56 18.79 -32.41 48.57
CA TYR A 56 19.19 -32.35 47.17
C TYR A 56 20.25 -31.26 46.95
N ASN A 57 21.43 -31.66 46.48
CA ASN A 57 22.50 -30.75 46.11
C ASN A 57 22.41 -30.45 44.61
N ALA A 58 21.98 -29.23 44.27
CA ALA A 58 21.92 -28.81 42.87
C ALA A 58 23.33 -28.77 42.27
N PRO A 59 23.53 -29.23 41.04
CA PRO A 59 24.78 -29.06 40.34
C PRO A 59 25.08 -27.56 40.15
N ARG A 60 26.37 -27.27 39.89
CA ARG A 60 26.78 -25.87 39.57
C ARG A 60 26.00 -25.39 38.35
N ILE A 61 25.31 -24.25 38.52
CA ILE A 61 24.52 -23.63 37.47
C ILE A 61 25.37 -22.47 36.90
N GLU A 62 25.74 -22.59 35.62
CA GLU A 62 26.47 -21.56 34.91
C GLU A 62 25.47 -20.72 34.12
N LEU A 63 25.35 -19.43 34.49
CA LEU A 63 24.48 -18.51 33.78
C LEU A 63 25.19 -18.00 32.51
N ILE A 64 24.50 -18.12 31.39
CA ILE A 64 24.96 -17.64 30.09
C ILE A 64 24.46 -16.21 29.93
N LEU A 65 25.30 -15.30 29.44
CA LEU A 65 24.85 -13.94 29.08
C LEU A 65 23.61 -14.01 28.22
N ALA A 66 22.57 -13.28 28.62
CA ALA A 66 21.44 -13.09 27.76
C ALA A 66 21.96 -12.45 26.47
N ALA A 67 21.97 -13.21 25.37
CA ALA A 67 22.17 -12.58 24.07
C ALA A 67 21.05 -11.55 23.97
N GLU A 68 21.40 -10.26 24.04
CA GLU A 68 20.48 -9.24 23.58
C GLU A 68 20.06 -9.65 22.17
N LYS A 69 18.84 -10.15 22.04
CA LYS A 69 18.19 -10.12 20.76
C LYS A 69 17.96 -8.65 20.47
N THR A 70 19.01 -7.96 20.04
CA THR A 70 18.84 -6.79 19.22
C THR A 70 18.18 -7.35 17.96
N GLU A 71 16.85 -7.38 17.92
CA GLU A 71 16.16 -7.37 16.66
C GLU A 71 16.59 -6.07 15.99
N VAL A 72 17.64 -6.15 15.20
CA VAL A 72 17.95 -5.14 14.20
C VAL A 72 16.77 -5.24 13.23
N ARG A 73 15.69 -4.54 13.56
CA ARG A 73 14.62 -4.24 12.63
C ARG A 73 15.26 -3.28 11.65
N VAL A 74 15.88 -3.83 10.61
CA VAL A 74 16.28 -3.07 9.43
C VAL A 74 14.97 -2.62 8.79
N GLU A 75 14.39 -1.54 9.29
CA GLU A 75 13.37 -0.83 8.57
C GLU A 75 14.10 -0.20 7.39
N ALA A 76 13.98 -0.85 6.22
CA ALA A 76 14.41 -0.23 4.98
C ALA A 76 13.78 1.17 4.91
N PRO A 77 14.54 2.22 4.56
CA PRO A 77 14.00 3.56 4.46
C PRO A 77 12.71 3.52 3.61
N ARG A 78 11.67 4.20 4.05
CA ARG A 78 10.36 4.18 3.37
C ARG A 78 10.47 4.49 1.88
N VAL A 79 11.49 5.27 1.49
CA VAL A 79 11.80 5.60 0.10
C VAL A 79 12.26 4.37 -0.69
N GLU A 80 13.12 3.53 -0.12
CA GLU A 80 13.60 2.30 -0.76
C GLU A 80 12.46 1.29 -0.93
N VAL A 81 11.61 1.15 0.09
CA VAL A 81 10.38 0.32 0.00
C VAL A 81 9.46 0.84 -1.09
N ALA A 82 9.27 2.17 -1.19
CA ALA A 82 8.48 2.78 -2.25
C ALA A 82 9.09 2.54 -3.64
N GLU A 83 10.42 2.60 -3.78
CA GLU A 83 11.10 2.31 -5.05
C GLU A 83 10.93 0.85 -5.50
N GLU A 84 11.03 -0.10 -4.58
CA GLU A 84 10.76 -1.51 -4.90
C GLU A 84 9.30 -1.73 -5.31
N GLN A 85 8.36 -1.12 -4.59
CA GLN A 85 6.94 -1.21 -4.90
C GLN A 85 6.61 -0.61 -6.26
N ILE A 86 7.19 0.54 -6.62
CA ILE A 86 7.03 1.14 -7.93
C ILE A 86 7.57 0.22 -9.02
N LYS A 87 8.76 -0.35 -8.85
CA LYS A 87 9.33 -1.30 -9.82
C LYS A 87 8.41 -2.49 -10.07
N GLU A 88 7.68 -2.94 -9.04
CA GLU A 88 6.67 -3.98 -9.20
C GLU A 88 5.38 -3.44 -9.85
N GLU A 89 4.92 -2.24 -9.46
CA GLU A 89 3.75 -1.59 -10.06
C GLU A 89 3.98 -1.25 -11.54
N GLU A 90 5.18 -0.83 -11.93
CA GLU A 90 5.59 -0.57 -13.32
C GLU A 90 5.59 -1.82 -14.23
N LYS A 91 5.68 -3.00 -13.64
CA LYS A 91 5.56 -4.28 -14.37
C LYS A 91 4.10 -4.72 -14.51
N GLN A 92 3.17 -4.07 -13.81
CA GLN A 92 1.76 -4.42 -13.84
C GLN A 92 1.15 -3.98 -15.16
N ARG A 93 0.76 -4.97 -15.96
CA ARG A 93 0.10 -4.74 -17.25
C ARG A 93 -1.09 -5.68 -17.38
N VAL A 94 -2.25 -5.14 -17.69
CA VAL A 94 -3.44 -5.92 -18.00
C VAL A 94 -3.18 -6.70 -19.28
N PHE A 95 -3.40 -8.01 -19.26
CA PHE A 95 -3.01 -8.95 -20.32
C PHE A 95 -1.52 -8.87 -20.72
N GLY A 96 -0.66 -8.35 -19.87
CA GLY A 96 0.76 -8.13 -20.16
C GLY A 96 1.03 -6.95 -21.12
N ILE A 97 0.02 -6.17 -21.51
CA ILE A 97 0.11 -5.11 -22.52
C ILE A 97 -0.24 -3.74 -21.91
N VAL A 98 -1.47 -3.56 -21.41
CA VAL A 98 -1.98 -2.26 -20.99
C VAL A 98 -1.42 -1.87 -19.62
N PRO A 99 -0.77 -0.70 -19.48
CA PRO A 99 -0.18 -0.27 -18.23
C PRO A 99 -1.23 -0.11 -17.13
N ASN A 100 -0.89 -0.59 -15.92
CA ASN A 100 -1.75 -0.52 -14.72
C ASN A 100 -0.94 0.03 -13.54
N PHE A 101 -0.24 1.15 -13.76
CA PHE A 101 0.76 1.67 -12.83
C PHE A 101 0.18 2.41 -11.62
N TYR A 102 -1.05 2.91 -11.73
CA TYR A 102 -1.71 3.65 -10.66
C TYR A 102 -2.59 2.79 -9.76
N VAL A 103 -2.23 1.51 -9.61
CA VAL A 103 -2.93 0.59 -8.72
C VAL A 103 -1.95 -0.11 -7.81
N SER A 104 -2.16 0.00 -6.51
CA SER A 104 -1.41 -0.76 -5.52
C SER A 104 -2.22 -1.93 -5.00
N TYR A 105 -1.65 -3.13 -5.09
CA TYR A 105 -2.19 -4.35 -4.48
C TYR A 105 -1.63 -4.60 -3.08
N VAL A 106 -0.79 -3.70 -2.58
CA VAL A 106 -0.26 -3.71 -1.22
C VAL A 106 -1.10 -2.75 -0.36
N PRO A 107 -1.86 -3.25 0.64
CA PRO A 107 -2.79 -2.41 1.41
C PRO A 107 -2.13 -1.24 2.14
N ASN A 108 -0.90 -1.44 2.60
CA ASN A 108 -0.10 -0.45 3.33
C ASN A 108 1.15 -0.08 2.55
N ALA A 109 1.02 0.12 1.23
CA ALA A 109 2.12 0.55 0.41
C ALA A 109 2.73 1.85 0.94
N ALA A 110 4.06 1.97 0.83
CA ALA A 110 4.75 3.19 1.19
C ALA A 110 4.28 4.36 0.31
N PRO A 111 4.11 5.56 0.87
CA PRO A 111 3.67 6.73 0.10
C PRO A 111 4.73 7.09 -0.95
N LEU A 112 4.24 7.52 -2.12
CA LEU A 112 5.10 7.95 -3.21
C LEU A 112 5.73 9.32 -2.92
N THR A 113 7.01 9.46 -3.18
CA THR A 113 7.67 10.76 -3.22
C THR A 113 7.18 11.57 -4.44
N SER A 114 7.32 12.90 -4.41
CA SER A 114 6.98 13.74 -5.56
C SER A 114 7.71 13.30 -6.83
N LYS A 115 9.02 12.95 -6.74
CA LYS A 115 9.80 12.44 -7.87
C LYS A 115 9.14 11.20 -8.49
N GLN A 116 8.72 10.25 -7.67
CA GLN A 116 8.09 9.01 -8.11
C GLN A 116 6.70 9.25 -8.74
N LYS A 117 5.91 10.19 -8.21
CA LYS A 117 4.63 10.61 -8.82
C LYS A 117 4.85 11.16 -10.24
N PHE A 118 5.87 12.00 -10.43
CA PHE A 118 6.24 12.50 -11.75
C PHE A 118 6.80 11.39 -12.68
N GLU A 119 7.58 10.47 -12.15
CA GLU A 119 8.10 9.33 -12.93
C GLU A 119 6.97 8.46 -13.47
N LEU A 120 5.99 8.10 -12.63
CA LEU A 120 4.81 7.35 -13.07
C LEU A 120 4.01 8.11 -14.12
N ALA A 121 3.81 9.43 -13.96
CA ALA A 121 3.11 10.26 -14.93
C ALA A 121 3.83 10.25 -16.28
N TRP A 122 5.15 10.40 -16.27
CA TRP A 122 5.97 10.38 -17.48
C TRP A 122 5.92 9.03 -18.20
N ARG A 123 6.06 7.93 -17.44
CA ARG A 123 5.95 6.57 -17.99
C ARG A 123 4.58 6.28 -18.59
N THR A 124 3.52 6.72 -17.94
CA THR A 124 2.15 6.51 -18.42
C THR A 124 1.90 7.29 -19.70
N THR A 125 2.31 8.54 -19.78
CA THR A 125 2.06 9.37 -20.96
C THR A 125 2.90 8.97 -22.16
N LEU A 126 4.11 8.48 -21.96
CA LEU A 126 5.00 7.99 -23.02
C LEU A 126 4.81 6.49 -23.35
N ASP A 127 3.91 5.79 -22.68
CA ASP A 127 3.65 4.38 -22.98
C ASP A 127 3.02 4.22 -24.38
N PRO A 128 3.54 3.31 -25.21
CA PRO A 128 3.00 3.08 -26.57
C PRO A 128 1.49 2.81 -26.57
N VAL A 129 0.95 2.16 -25.53
CA VAL A 129 -0.48 1.86 -25.42
C VAL A 129 -1.29 3.15 -25.25
N THR A 130 -0.76 4.15 -24.55
CA THR A 130 -1.40 5.47 -24.44
C THR A 130 -1.58 6.12 -25.81
N PHE A 131 -0.56 6.05 -26.68
CA PHE A 131 -0.67 6.55 -28.06
C PHE A 131 -1.70 5.76 -28.88
N ILE A 132 -1.73 4.42 -28.74
CA ILE A 132 -2.70 3.56 -29.45
C ILE A 132 -4.13 3.89 -29.01
N LEU A 133 -4.38 3.99 -27.69
CA LEU A 133 -5.71 4.32 -27.14
C LEU A 133 -6.15 5.72 -27.57
N THR A 134 -5.24 6.70 -27.48
CA THR A 134 -5.51 8.07 -27.96
C THR A 134 -5.87 8.07 -29.46
N GLY A 135 -5.13 7.30 -30.25
CA GLY A 135 -5.40 7.18 -31.68
C GLY A 135 -6.76 6.51 -31.95
N ALA A 136 -7.13 5.50 -31.19
CA ALA A 136 -8.42 4.84 -31.29
C ALA A 136 -9.59 5.79 -30.93
N ILE A 137 -9.44 6.56 -29.85
CA ILE A 137 -10.43 7.57 -29.45
C ILE A 137 -10.56 8.64 -30.53
N ALA A 138 -9.45 9.18 -31.02
CA ALA A 138 -9.47 10.18 -32.11
C ALA A 138 -10.12 9.62 -33.39
N GLY A 139 -9.89 8.34 -33.70
CA GLY A 139 -10.55 7.62 -34.79
C GLY A 139 -12.06 7.51 -34.59
N GLY A 140 -12.50 7.19 -33.39
CA GLY A 140 -13.92 7.17 -33.03
C GLY A 140 -14.58 8.55 -33.19
N GLN A 141 -13.94 9.59 -32.64
CA GLN A 141 -14.39 10.98 -32.78
C GLN A 141 -14.47 11.40 -34.27
N GLN A 142 -13.49 10.98 -35.07
CA GLN A 142 -13.48 11.24 -36.51
C GLN A 142 -14.65 10.54 -37.20
N ALA A 143 -14.93 9.29 -36.90
CA ALA A 143 -16.01 8.52 -37.49
C ALA A 143 -17.40 9.05 -37.11
N GLN A 144 -17.55 9.58 -35.90
CA GLN A 144 -18.79 10.19 -35.40
C GLN A 144 -18.91 11.67 -35.78
N ASN A 145 -17.90 12.24 -36.44
CA ASN A 145 -17.80 13.66 -36.75
C ASN A 145 -17.90 14.58 -35.53
N ASP A 146 -17.42 14.08 -34.39
CA ASP A 146 -17.31 14.93 -33.19
C ASP A 146 -16.32 16.07 -33.48
N PHE A 147 -16.60 17.25 -32.90
CA PHE A 147 -15.79 18.45 -33.16
C PHE A 147 -15.64 18.72 -34.65
N SER A 148 -16.76 18.87 -35.34
CA SER A 148 -16.82 19.05 -36.81
C SER A 148 -15.94 20.17 -37.34
N GLU A 149 -15.65 21.20 -36.53
CA GLU A 149 -14.75 22.31 -36.87
C GLU A 149 -13.29 21.87 -37.06
N TYR A 150 -12.90 20.70 -36.56
CA TYR A 150 -11.57 20.14 -36.86
C TYR A 150 -11.48 19.64 -38.31
N GLY A 151 -12.62 19.45 -39.00
CA GLY A 151 -12.71 18.90 -40.34
C GLY A 151 -12.56 17.38 -40.37
N GLN A 152 -12.48 16.84 -41.58
CA GLN A 152 -12.33 15.42 -41.86
C GLN A 152 -10.96 15.11 -42.50
N GLY A 153 -10.68 13.84 -42.77
CA GLY A 153 -9.43 13.38 -43.36
C GLY A 153 -8.24 13.42 -42.39
N ALA A 154 -7.04 13.33 -42.91
CA ALA A 154 -5.82 13.20 -42.11
C ALA A 154 -5.57 14.42 -41.20
N GLN A 155 -5.88 15.61 -41.66
CA GLN A 155 -5.74 16.83 -40.87
C GLN A 155 -6.71 16.87 -39.70
N GLY A 156 -8.00 16.53 -39.94
CA GLY A 156 -9.01 16.46 -38.89
C GLY A 156 -8.69 15.39 -37.86
N TYR A 157 -8.21 14.24 -38.30
CA TYR A 157 -7.72 13.18 -37.42
C TYR A 157 -6.53 13.66 -36.58
N GLY A 158 -5.53 14.29 -37.18
CA GLY A 158 -4.36 14.79 -36.47
C GLY A 158 -4.71 15.82 -35.37
N LYS A 159 -5.68 16.70 -35.62
CA LYS A 159 -6.18 17.66 -34.63
C LYS A 159 -6.86 16.95 -33.44
N ARG A 160 -7.73 15.96 -33.73
CA ARG A 160 -8.39 15.15 -32.68
C ARG A 160 -7.39 14.34 -31.89
N PHE A 161 -6.44 13.70 -32.56
CA PHE A 161 -5.35 12.96 -31.90
C PHE A 161 -4.55 13.87 -30.97
N GLY A 162 -4.09 15.04 -31.47
CA GLY A 162 -3.33 16.01 -30.68
C GLY A 162 -4.11 16.52 -29.46
N ALA A 163 -5.39 16.85 -29.62
CA ALA A 163 -6.26 17.28 -28.53
C ALA A 163 -6.48 16.18 -27.49
N THR A 164 -6.83 14.98 -27.91
CA THR A 164 -7.04 13.82 -27.00
C THR A 164 -5.74 13.43 -26.27
N TYR A 165 -4.60 13.51 -26.95
CA TYR A 165 -3.31 13.26 -26.31
C TYR A 165 -2.93 14.36 -25.32
N ALA A 166 -3.20 15.63 -25.64
CA ALA A 166 -3.01 16.74 -24.73
C ALA A 166 -3.88 16.59 -23.46
N ASP A 167 -5.12 16.12 -23.60
CA ASP A 167 -5.98 15.79 -22.45
C ASP A 167 -5.36 14.70 -21.59
N ALA A 168 -4.92 13.60 -22.18
CA ALA A 168 -4.29 12.49 -21.46
C ALA A 168 -3.05 12.95 -20.68
N VAL A 169 -2.18 13.76 -21.31
CA VAL A 169 -0.98 14.31 -20.66
C VAL A 169 -1.36 15.27 -19.54
N THR A 170 -2.24 16.23 -19.81
CA THR A 170 -2.64 17.26 -18.85
C THR A 170 -3.29 16.65 -17.63
N ASN A 171 -4.24 15.73 -17.84
CA ASN A 171 -4.95 15.05 -16.75
C ASN A 171 -3.98 14.19 -15.91
N THR A 172 -3.09 13.44 -16.55
CA THR A 172 -2.10 12.62 -15.85
C THR A 172 -1.14 13.46 -15.03
N PHE A 173 -0.58 14.53 -15.61
CA PHE A 173 0.38 15.37 -14.88
C PHE A 173 -0.29 16.19 -13.78
N ILE A 174 -1.42 16.81 -14.03
CA ILE A 174 -2.10 17.64 -13.02
C ILE A 174 -2.71 16.75 -11.93
N GLY A 175 -3.51 15.75 -12.33
CA GLY A 175 -4.28 14.92 -11.40
C GLY A 175 -3.46 13.85 -10.67
N SER A 176 -2.35 13.35 -11.27
CA SER A 176 -1.58 12.25 -10.70
C SER A 176 -0.15 12.61 -10.27
N ALA A 177 0.38 13.77 -10.63
CA ALA A 177 1.73 14.20 -10.22
C ALA A 177 1.74 15.56 -9.50
N ILE A 178 1.31 16.64 -10.16
CA ILE A 178 1.44 18.01 -9.64
C ILE A 178 0.59 18.17 -8.37
N LEU A 179 -0.73 18.01 -8.48
CA LEU A 179 -1.63 18.22 -7.34
C LEU A 179 -1.40 17.18 -6.22
N PRO A 180 -1.19 15.88 -6.50
CA PRO A 180 -0.84 14.93 -5.44
C PRO A 180 0.48 15.28 -4.72
N SER A 181 1.46 15.86 -5.42
CA SER A 181 2.71 16.28 -4.78
C SER A 181 2.51 17.51 -3.89
N LEU A 182 1.74 18.50 -4.34
CA LEU A 182 1.45 19.71 -3.59
C LEU A 182 0.55 19.44 -2.37
N LEU A 183 -0.48 18.60 -2.55
CA LEU A 183 -1.48 18.29 -1.53
C LEU A 183 -1.11 17.08 -0.65
N LYS A 184 0.09 16.50 -0.89
CA LYS A 184 0.57 15.30 -0.18
C LYS A 184 -0.44 14.15 -0.23
N GLN A 185 -0.93 13.84 -1.41
CA GLN A 185 -1.91 12.80 -1.71
C GLN A 185 -1.27 11.69 -2.55
N ASP A 186 -1.69 10.46 -2.32
CA ASP A 186 -1.25 9.32 -3.13
C ASP A 186 -2.22 9.15 -4.30
N PRO A 187 -1.75 9.20 -5.56
CA PRO A 187 -2.62 9.12 -6.73
C PRO A 187 -3.08 7.69 -7.05
N ARG A 188 -2.58 6.68 -6.32
CA ARG A 188 -2.90 5.28 -6.60
C ARG A 188 -4.25 4.86 -6.02
N TYR A 189 -4.93 3.98 -6.75
CA TYR A 189 -6.03 3.19 -6.22
C TYR A 189 -5.49 2.02 -5.40
N PHE A 190 -5.93 1.88 -4.17
CA PHE A 190 -5.56 0.77 -3.30
C PHE A 190 -6.61 -0.33 -3.41
N TYR A 191 -6.23 -1.45 -4.05
CA TYR A 191 -7.13 -2.58 -4.25
C TYR A 191 -7.62 -3.16 -2.91
N LYS A 192 -8.92 -3.27 -2.74
CA LYS A 192 -9.51 -3.79 -1.50
C LYS A 192 -9.51 -5.32 -1.46
N GLY A 193 -9.99 -5.97 -2.50
CA GLY A 193 -9.95 -7.42 -2.70
C GLY A 193 -10.76 -8.27 -1.72
N SER A 194 -11.20 -7.73 -0.59
CA SER A 194 -11.85 -8.45 0.50
C SER A 194 -13.18 -7.83 0.91
N GLY A 195 -14.03 -8.63 1.56
CA GLY A 195 -15.35 -8.22 2.01
C GLY A 195 -16.47 -8.50 0.98
N SER A 196 -17.70 -8.10 1.31
CA SER A 196 -18.86 -8.31 0.45
C SER A 196 -18.79 -7.49 -0.85
N ALA A 197 -19.45 -7.94 -1.92
CA ALA A 197 -19.51 -7.22 -3.19
C ALA A 197 -20.01 -5.78 -3.02
N ARG A 198 -21.02 -5.56 -2.18
CA ARG A 198 -21.53 -4.22 -1.87
C ARG A 198 -20.46 -3.32 -1.24
N SER A 199 -19.71 -3.84 -0.27
CA SER A 199 -18.63 -3.10 0.38
C SER A 199 -17.51 -2.74 -0.60
N ARG A 200 -17.18 -3.63 -1.54
CA ARG A 200 -16.17 -3.40 -2.58
C ARG A 200 -16.64 -2.38 -3.62
N ILE A 201 -17.92 -2.45 -4.04
CA ILE A 201 -18.53 -1.47 -4.96
C ILE A 201 -18.48 -0.07 -4.33
N LEU A 202 -18.99 0.08 -3.09
CA LEU A 202 -19.00 1.37 -2.41
C LEU A 202 -17.59 1.92 -2.19
N TYR A 203 -16.63 1.06 -1.85
CA TYR A 203 -15.23 1.43 -1.72
C TYR A 203 -14.64 1.94 -3.04
N ALA A 204 -14.85 1.22 -4.14
CA ALA A 204 -14.33 1.59 -5.46
C ALA A 204 -14.88 2.94 -5.92
N ILE A 205 -16.19 3.18 -5.77
CA ILE A 205 -16.82 4.46 -6.09
C ILE A 205 -16.32 5.57 -5.16
N ALA A 206 -16.26 5.31 -3.86
CA ALA A 206 -15.79 6.31 -2.89
C ALA A 206 -14.35 6.78 -3.19
N ASN A 207 -13.50 5.91 -3.72
CA ASN A 207 -12.11 6.28 -4.07
C ASN A 207 -11.99 7.30 -5.22
N SER A 208 -13.06 7.63 -5.92
CA SER A 208 -13.06 8.78 -6.83
C SER A 208 -13.09 10.11 -6.06
N PHE A 209 -13.60 10.10 -4.82
CA PHE A 209 -13.79 11.27 -3.96
C PHE A 209 -12.87 11.28 -2.74
N ILE A 210 -12.33 10.13 -2.34
CA ILE A 210 -11.38 9.98 -1.23
C ILE A 210 -10.12 9.26 -1.70
N CYS A 211 -8.97 9.61 -1.11
CA CYS A 211 -7.68 8.98 -1.38
C CYS A 211 -6.86 8.85 -0.09
N LYS A 212 -5.76 8.13 -0.15
CA LYS A 212 -4.77 8.14 0.92
C LYS A 212 -3.87 9.37 0.80
N GLY A 213 -3.53 9.98 1.92
CA GLY A 213 -2.45 10.96 1.97
C GLY A 213 -1.08 10.28 2.11
N ASP A 214 -0.01 11.03 1.91
CA ASP A 214 1.37 10.57 2.14
C ASP A 214 1.63 10.20 3.62
N ASN A 215 0.71 10.57 4.52
CA ASN A 215 0.68 10.16 5.93
C ASN A 215 -0.09 8.83 6.16
N GLY A 216 -0.58 8.17 5.12
CA GLY A 216 -1.37 6.95 5.16
C GLY A 216 -2.83 7.11 5.59
N ARG A 217 -3.28 8.33 5.91
CA ARG A 217 -4.67 8.59 6.35
C ARG A 217 -5.58 8.87 5.16
N TRP A 218 -6.84 8.47 5.26
CA TRP A 218 -7.86 8.78 4.29
C TRP A 218 -8.26 10.26 4.35
N GLN A 219 -8.41 10.89 3.19
CA GLN A 219 -8.80 12.29 3.04
C GLN A 219 -9.59 12.50 1.75
N ALA A 220 -10.21 13.67 1.58
CA ALA A 220 -10.87 14.03 0.33
C ALA A 220 -9.85 14.09 -0.81
N ASN A 221 -10.21 13.52 -1.97
CA ASN A 221 -9.35 13.44 -3.15
C ASN A 221 -9.36 14.77 -3.93
N TYR A 222 -8.80 15.80 -3.30
CA TYR A 222 -8.70 17.13 -3.93
C TYR A 222 -7.89 17.08 -5.22
N SER A 223 -6.87 16.20 -5.30
CA SER A 223 -6.05 16.07 -6.51
C SER A 223 -6.88 15.61 -7.70
N ASN A 224 -7.76 14.64 -7.52
CA ASN A 224 -8.62 14.15 -8.59
C ASN A 224 -9.68 15.20 -8.97
N ILE A 225 -10.37 15.78 -7.97
CA ILE A 225 -11.45 16.74 -8.19
C ILE A 225 -10.93 18.02 -8.85
N LEU A 226 -9.87 18.64 -8.29
CA LEU A 226 -9.30 19.84 -8.85
C LEU A 226 -8.51 19.57 -10.14
N GLY A 227 -7.94 18.36 -10.25
CA GLY A 227 -7.20 17.93 -11.45
C GLY A 227 -8.10 17.83 -12.65
N THR A 228 -9.27 17.18 -12.53
CA THR A 228 -10.25 17.07 -13.60
C THR A 228 -10.82 18.44 -14.00
N LEU A 229 -11.11 19.32 -13.04
CA LEU A 229 -11.55 20.68 -13.31
C LEU A 229 -10.48 21.49 -14.05
N ALA A 230 -9.23 21.43 -13.59
CA ALA A 230 -8.13 22.16 -14.22
C ALA A 230 -7.83 21.62 -15.63
N ALA A 231 -7.78 20.29 -15.80
CA ALA A 231 -7.57 19.66 -17.10
C ALA A 231 -8.72 20.02 -18.07
N GLY A 232 -9.98 19.94 -17.64
CA GLY A 232 -11.13 20.35 -18.43
C GLY A 232 -11.13 21.83 -18.80
N GLY A 233 -10.68 22.70 -17.89
CA GLY A 233 -10.48 24.13 -18.20
C GLY A 233 -9.41 24.37 -19.26
N ILE A 234 -8.28 23.66 -19.18
CA ILE A 234 -7.21 23.71 -20.18
C ILE A 234 -7.66 23.13 -21.51
N SER A 235 -8.40 22.02 -21.50
CA SER A 235 -8.97 21.39 -22.68
C SER A 235 -9.81 22.34 -23.52
N ASN A 236 -10.57 23.23 -22.87
CA ASN A 236 -11.36 24.27 -23.57
C ASN A 236 -10.52 25.29 -24.37
N LEU A 237 -9.20 25.29 -24.23
CA LEU A 237 -8.35 26.20 -25.04
C LEU A 237 -8.14 25.66 -26.46
N TYR A 238 -8.24 24.36 -26.67
CA TYR A 238 -7.96 23.71 -27.96
C TYR A 238 -9.12 22.93 -28.53
N TYR A 239 -10.17 22.61 -27.75
CA TYR A 239 -11.41 22.06 -28.29
C TYR A 239 -12.35 23.16 -28.76
N PRO A 240 -13.07 22.94 -29.90
CA PRO A 240 -14.14 23.84 -30.32
C PRO A 240 -15.30 23.85 -29.29
N ALA A 241 -15.82 25.04 -29.02
CA ALA A 241 -16.84 25.23 -27.98
C ALA A 241 -18.23 24.64 -28.33
N GLN A 242 -18.48 24.32 -29.59
CA GLN A 242 -19.76 23.75 -30.08
C GLN A 242 -21.01 24.48 -29.58
N GLY A 243 -20.93 25.82 -29.44
CA GLY A 243 -22.03 26.63 -28.96
C GLY A 243 -22.34 26.60 -27.47
N ARG A 244 -21.57 25.83 -26.65
CA ARG A 244 -21.71 25.79 -25.20
C ARG A 244 -20.78 26.78 -24.50
N SER A 245 -21.11 27.18 -23.28
CA SER A 245 -20.20 27.94 -22.45
C SER A 245 -18.98 27.12 -22.05
N ARG A 246 -17.79 27.73 -22.02
CA ARG A 246 -16.55 27.04 -21.58
C ARG A 246 -16.65 26.53 -20.14
N ALA A 247 -17.35 27.24 -19.28
CA ALA A 247 -17.54 26.82 -17.90
C ALA A 247 -18.43 25.56 -17.83
N GLU A 248 -19.54 25.51 -18.58
CA GLU A 248 -20.43 24.36 -18.67
C GLU A 248 -19.66 23.11 -19.13
N LEU A 249 -18.87 23.24 -20.21
CA LEU A 249 -18.03 22.16 -20.72
C LEU A 249 -16.99 21.69 -19.69
N THR A 250 -16.41 22.60 -18.92
CA THR A 250 -15.43 22.23 -17.86
C THR A 250 -16.09 21.37 -16.79
N PHE A 251 -17.26 21.75 -16.30
CA PHE A 251 -17.99 20.98 -15.27
C PHE A 251 -18.51 19.64 -15.80
N GLU A 252 -19.02 19.62 -17.03
CA GLU A 252 -19.49 18.40 -17.69
C GLU A 252 -18.33 17.41 -17.86
N ASN A 253 -17.20 17.84 -18.41
CA ASN A 253 -16.02 17.00 -18.58
C ASN A 253 -15.47 16.51 -17.24
N ALA A 254 -15.43 17.35 -16.21
CA ALA A 254 -15.00 16.95 -14.88
C ALA A 254 -15.93 15.89 -14.28
N ALA A 255 -17.26 16.00 -14.45
CA ALA A 255 -18.20 15.01 -13.98
C ALA A 255 -18.06 13.68 -14.73
N ILE A 256 -17.85 13.70 -16.04
CA ILE A 256 -17.59 12.53 -16.87
C ILE A 256 -16.30 11.83 -16.40
N GLU A 257 -15.24 12.58 -16.17
CA GLU A 257 -13.93 12.04 -15.74
C GLU A 257 -14.01 11.42 -14.34
N LEU A 258 -14.73 12.04 -13.40
CA LEU A 258 -14.98 11.45 -12.08
C LEU A 258 -15.79 10.14 -12.19
N GLY A 259 -16.77 10.11 -13.08
CA GLY A 259 -17.53 8.90 -13.41
C GLY A 259 -16.64 7.81 -14.03
N ALA A 260 -15.76 8.18 -14.95
CA ALA A 260 -14.80 7.28 -15.57
C ALA A 260 -13.80 6.71 -14.53
N THR A 261 -13.35 7.55 -13.61
CA THR A 261 -12.50 7.11 -12.48
C THR A 261 -13.23 6.08 -11.61
N ALA A 262 -14.51 6.32 -11.29
CA ALA A 262 -15.31 5.35 -10.52
C ALA A 262 -15.50 4.03 -11.28
N ALA A 263 -15.76 4.09 -12.58
CA ALA A 263 -15.87 2.90 -13.43
C ALA A 263 -14.53 2.14 -13.53
N ALA A 264 -13.42 2.84 -13.69
CA ALA A 264 -12.08 2.25 -13.70
C ALA A 264 -11.77 1.55 -12.36
N ASN A 265 -12.08 2.17 -11.23
CA ASN A 265 -11.92 1.57 -9.90
C ASN A 265 -12.78 0.31 -9.72
N LEU A 266 -14.03 0.31 -10.24
CA LEU A 266 -14.88 -0.89 -10.25
C LEU A 266 -14.28 -1.99 -11.10
N LEU A 267 -13.77 -1.66 -12.29
CA LEU A 267 -13.08 -2.62 -13.15
C LEU A 267 -11.83 -3.19 -12.47
N GLN A 268 -11.04 -2.36 -11.80
CA GLN A 268 -9.89 -2.81 -11.00
C GLN A 268 -10.32 -3.82 -9.94
N GLU A 269 -11.41 -3.52 -9.23
CA GLU A 269 -11.85 -4.33 -8.10
C GLU A 269 -12.38 -5.70 -8.52
N PHE A 270 -13.02 -5.83 -9.67
CA PHE A 270 -13.74 -7.05 -10.05
C PHE A 270 -13.15 -7.79 -11.25
N VAL A 271 -12.47 -7.08 -12.16
CA VAL A 271 -12.04 -7.61 -13.46
C VAL A 271 -10.52 -7.55 -13.62
N ILE A 272 -9.94 -6.36 -13.58
CA ILE A 272 -8.55 -6.10 -14.01
C ILE A 272 -7.54 -6.86 -13.17
N ARG A 273 -7.77 -7.00 -11.86
CA ARG A 273 -6.89 -7.80 -10.99
C ARG A 273 -6.68 -9.22 -11.50
N LYS A 274 -7.73 -9.85 -12.05
CA LYS A 274 -7.67 -11.22 -12.59
C LYS A 274 -6.93 -11.30 -13.91
N LEU A 275 -6.85 -10.19 -14.63
CA LEU A 275 -6.25 -10.08 -15.95
C LEU A 275 -4.82 -9.51 -15.91
N THR A 276 -4.33 -9.17 -14.70
CA THR A 276 -2.98 -8.65 -14.49
C THR A 276 -2.10 -9.79 -13.99
N PRO A 277 -1.23 -10.37 -14.83
CA PRO A 277 -0.28 -11.41 -14.41
C PRO A 277 0.79 -10.82 -13.49
N ASN A 278 1.49 -11.68 -12.75
CA ASN A 278 2.64 -11.35 -11.90
C ASN A 278 2.37 -10.42 -10.69
N VAL A 279 1.13 -10.22 -10.32
CA VAL A 279 0.84 -9.55 -9.04
C VAL A 279 1.07 -10.55 -7.91
N ARG A 280 2.12 -10.34 -7.11
CA ARG A 280 2.36 -11.15 -5.90
C ARG A 280 1.12 -11.09 -5.02
N ASN A 281 0.56 -12.27 -4.70
CA ASN A 281 -0.43 -12.39 -3.65
C ASN A 281 0.29 -12.14 -2.33
N HIS A 282 0.31 -10.91 -1.86
CA HIS A 282 0.54 -10.63 -0.46
C HIS A 282 -0.74 -11.03 0.27
N GLU A 283 -0.87 -12.32 0.59
CA GLU A 283 -1.82 -12.71 1.63
C GLU A 283 -1.45 -11.89 2.88
N PRO A 284 -2.42 -11.18 3.48
CA PRO A 284 -2.18 -10.57 4.76
C PRO A 284 -1.73 -11.68 5.70
N ALA A 285 -0.62 -11.48 6.40
CA ALA A 285 -0.19 -12.38 7.46
C ALA A 285 -1.41 -12.66 8.33
N LYS A 286 -1.81 -13.94 8.42
CA LYS A 286 -2.89 -14.36 9.32
C LYS A 286 -2.49 -13.95 10.73
N PRO A 287 -3.43 -13.36 11.52
CA PRO A 287 -3.19 -12.95 12.88
C PRO A 287 -2.74 -14.07 13.78
#